data_79cfebe4d9b15ea1f18bcfcaf7ef8754
#
_entry.id   79cfebe4d9b15ea1f18bcfcaf7ef8754
#
_cell.length_a   1.000
_cell.length_b   1.000
_cell.length_c   1.000
_cell.angle_alpha   90.00
_cell.angle_beta   90.00
_cell.angle_gamma   90.00
#
_symmetry.space_group_name_H-M   'P 1'
#
loop_
_entity.id
_entity.type
_entity.pdbx_description
1 polymer ?
#
loop_
_entity_poly.entity_id
_entity_poly.type
_entity_poly.pdbx_seq_one_letter_code
_entity_poly.pdbx_strand_id
1 'polypeptide(L)'
;FGEQIGLAFQLQDDYLDVYGDEATFGKPIGGDIAENKQTWLLIKAQEIARERGEWEQLKAALAIPKEQREEKYRAVRAFYDAYGIPELIRKEIQEQSDWALDLLSRMSNSYPEASQRLVDLIQKMAMRDL
;
A
#
# COMPACT_ATOMS: atom_id res chain seq x y z
N PHE A 1 9.78 -10.95 12.97
CA PHE A 1 10.40 -10.98 11.62
C PHE A 1 9.37 -11.27 10.54
N GLY A 2 8.63 -12.36 10.65
CA GLY A 2 7.57 -12.69 9.70
C GLY A 2 6.48 -11.64 9.62
N GLU A 3 6.21 -10.93 10.70
CA GLU A 3 5.22 -9.87 10.76
C GLU A 3 5.59 -8.69 9.85
N GLN A 4 6.86 -8.30 9.78
CA GLN A 4 7.30 -7.20 8.93
C GLN A 4 7.22 -7.57 7.45
N ILE A 5 7.56 -8.80 7.10
CA ILE A 5 7.41 -9.28 5.72
C ILE A 5 5.93 -9.30 5.34
N GLY A 6 5.05 -9.80 6.21
CA GLY A 6 3.61 -9.82 5.98
C GLY A 6 3.04 -8.44 5.83
N LEU A 7 3.48 -7.48 6.64
CA LEU A 7 3.05 -6.09 6.55
C LEU A 7 3.46 -5.48 5.22
N ALA A 8 4.71 -5.70 4.79
CA ALA A 8 5.19 -5.18 3.51
C ALA A 8 4.37 -5.73 2.33
N PHE A 9 4.04 -7.01 2.33
CA PHE A 9 3.18 -7.61 1.32
C PHE A 9 1.78 -7.01 1.34
N GLN A 10 1.21 -6.81 2.52
CA GLN A 10 -0.12 -6.22 2.66
C GLN A 10 -0.14 -4.79 2.13
N LEU A 11 0.88 -3.99 2.44
CA LEU A 11 1.01 -2.62 1.93
C LEU A 11 1.13 -2.62 0.41
N GLN A 12 1.88 -3.58 -0.15
CA GLN A 12 2.02 -3.73 -1.59
C GLN A 12 0.68 -4.03 -2.26
N ASP A 13 -0.10 -4.96 -1.69
CA ASP A 13 -1.41 -5.31 -2.20
C ASP A 13 -2.37 -4.11 -2.11
N ASP A 14 -2.36 -3.38 -1.01
CA ASP A 14 -3.20 -2.18 -0.84
C ASP A 14 -2.84 -1.12 -1.87
N TYR A 15 -1.55 -0.92 -2.13
CA TYR A 15 -1.06 0.00 -3.14
C TYR A 15 -1.54 -0.40 -4.54
N LEU A 16 -1.38 -1.68 -4.89
CA LEU A 16 -1.74 -2.19 -6.21
C LEU A 16 -3.25 -2.15 -6.48
N ASP A 17 -4.08 -2.25 -5.43
CA ASP A 17 -5.53 -2.12 -5.60
C ASP A 17 -5.93 -0.73 -6.07
N VAL A 18 -5.13 0.29 -5.81
CA VAL A 18 -5.41 1.68 -6.21
C VAL A 18 -4.60 2.07 -7.45
N TYR A 19 -3.33 1.72 -7.48
CA TYR A 19 -2.36 2.21 -8.49
C TYR A 19 -1.82 1.12 -9.41
N GLY A 20 -2.28 -0.11 -9.26
CA GLY A 20 -1.84 -1.21 -10.09
C GLY A 20 -2.44 -1.21 -11.47
N ASP A 21 -1.99 -2.18 -12.28
CA ASP A 21 -2.52 -2.47 -13.60
C ASP A 21 -3.36 -3.75 -13.47
N GLU A 22 -4.62 -3.70 -13.87
CA GLU A 22 -5.51 -4.86 -13.80
C GLU A 22 -4.95 -6.08 -14.50
N ALA A 23 -4.29 -5.90 -15.64
CA ALA A 23 -3.68 -7.00 -16.39
C ALA A 23 -2.53 -7.65 -15.62
N THR A 24 -1.72 -6.85 -14.93
CA THR A 24 -0.58 -7.34 -14.14
C THR A 24 -1.03 -7.88 -12.78
N PHE A 25 -1.96 -7.18 -12.12
CA PHE A 25 -2.44 -7.54 -10.79
C PHE A 25 -3.34 -8.79 -10.83
N GLY A 26 -4.02 -9.03 -11.95
CA GLY A 26 -4.87 -10.20 -12.13
C GLY A 26 -6.28 -10.08 -11.57
N LYS A 27 -6.66 -8.90 -11.09
CA LYS A 27 -8.02 -8.62 -10.63
C LYS A 27 -8.33 -7.13 -10.80
N PRO A 28 -9.62 -6.73 -10.81
CA PRO A 28 -10.01 -5.33 -10.95
C PRO A 28 -9.43 -4.48 -9.82
N ILE A 29 -8.97 -3.27 -10.15
CA ILE A 29 -8.49 -2.31 -9.16
C ILE A 29 -9.64 -1.45 -8.62
N GLY A 30 -9.41 -0.82 -7.46
CA GLY A 30 -10.36 0.12 -6.87
C GLY A 30 -11.39 -0.51 -5.94
N GLY A 31 -11.33 -1.82 -5.69
CA GLY A 31 -12.26 -2.49 -4.80
C GLY A 31 -12.20 -1.98 -3.37
N ASP A 32 -11.00 -1.70 -2.87
CA ASP A 32 -10.81 -1.19 -1.51
C ASP A 32 -11.46 0.19 -1.34
N ILE A 33 -11.36 1.05 -2.34
CA ILE A 33 -12.01 2.36 -2.32
C ILE A 33 -13.53 2.20 -2.35
N ALA A 34 -14.05 1.34 -3.23
CA ALA A 34 -15.49 1.13 -3.36
C ALA A 34 -16.11 0.67 -2.04
N GLU A 35 -15.42 -0.17 -1.29
CA GLU A 35 -15.90 -0.73 -0.03
C GLU A 35 -15.50 0.09 1.20
N ASN A 36 -14.83 1.22 1.03
CA ASN A 36 -14.32 2.04 2.14
C ASN A 36 -13.41 1.25 3.08
N LYS A 37 -12.63 0.32 2.55
CA LYS A 37 -11.73 -0.50 3.36
C LYS A 37 -10.69 0.38 4.03
N GLN A 38 -10.46 0.16 5.32
CA GLN A 38 -9.49 0.91 6.11
C GLN A 38 -8.07 0.43 5.82
N THR A 39 -7.57 0.77 4.64
CA THR A 39 -6.20 0.47 4.23
C THR A 39 -5.25 1.52 4.83
N TRP A 40 -3.95 1.24 4.75
CA TRP A 40 -2.92 2.22 5.14
C TRP A 40 -3.10 3.54 4.39
N LEU A 41 -3.44 3.47 3.08
CA LEU A 41 -3.65 4.65 2.25
C LEU A 41 -4.80 5.51 2.79
N LEU A 42 -5.93 4.88 3.09
CA LEU A 42 -7.09 5.62 3.59
C LEU A 42 -6.84 6.20 4.98
N ILE A 43 -6.22 5.43 5.86
CA ILE A 43 -5.92 5.91 7.22
C ILE A 43 -4.98 7.12 7.15
N LYS A 44 -3.95 7.06 6.31
CA LYS A 44 -3.01 8.16 6.14
C LYS A 44 -3.69 9.38 5.52
N ALA A 45 -4.54 9.16 4.52
CA ALA A 45 -5.29 10.26 3.90
C ALA A 45 -6.22 10.94 4.90
N GLN A 46 -6.87 10.17 5.78
CA GLN A 46 -7.73 10.73 6.82
C GLN A 46 -6.94 11.58 7.80
N GLU A 47 -5.76 11.14 8.20
CA GLU A 47 -4.88 11.92 9.07
C GLU A 47 -4.50 13.25 8.44
N ILE A 48 -4.06 13.22 7.19
CA ILE A 48 -3.64 14.43 6.48
C ILE A 48 -4.82 15.37 6.25
N ALA A 49 -5.99 14.84 5.89
CA ALA A 49 -7.18 15.63 5.68
C ALA A 49 -7.59 16.38 6.95
N ARG A 50 -7.50 15.73 8.11
CA ARG A 50 -7.81 16.37 9.39
C ARG A 50 -6.81 17.47 9.71
N GLU A 51 -5.53 17.24 9.47
CA GLU A 51 -4.49 18.24 9.68
C GLU A 51 -4.67 19.48 8.80
N ARG A 52 -5.15 19.29 7.56
CA ARG A 52 -5.37 20.36 6.59
C ARG A 52 -6.75 21.02 6.70
N GLY A 53 -7.63 20.50 7.57
CA GLY A 53 -9.00 20.99 7.66
C GLY A 53 -9.85 20.60 6.45
N GLU A 54 -9.52 19.48 5.79
CA GLU A 54 -10.20 18.99 4.58
C GLU A 54 -10.99 17.71 4.83
N TRP A 55 -11.19 17.35 6.08
CA TRP A 55 -11.89 16.11 6.42
C TRP A 55 -13.29 16.02 5.82
N GLU A 56 -14.04 17.12 5.84
CA GLU A 56 -15.41 17.10 5.31
C GLU A 56 -15.44 16.81 3.81
N GLN A 57 -14.44 17.31 3.07
CA GLN A 57 -14.31 17.07 1.64
C GLN A 57 -13.96 15.61 1.36
N LEU A 58 -13.02 15.04 2.11
CA LEU A 58 -12.67 13.63 1.96
C LEU A 58 -13.85 12.74 2.35
N LYS A 59 -14.52 13.08 3.44
CA LYS A 59 -15.70 12.35 3.91
C LYS A 59 -16.79 12.31 2.82
N ALA A 60 -17.01 13.42 2.12
CA ALA A 60 -17.97 13.49 1.03
C ALA A 60 -17.59 12.54 -0.11
N ALA A 61 -16.31 12.46 -0.46
CA ALA A 61 -15.83 11.51 -1.47
C ALA A 61 -16.05 10.06 -1.04
N LEU A 62 -15.79 9.76 0.23
CA LEU A 62 -16.00 8.41 0.78
C LEU A 62 -17.49 8.03 0.84
N ALA A 63 -18.37 9.02 0.90
CA ALA A 63 -19.82 8.81 0.95
C ALA A 63 -20.44 8.51 -0.42
N ILE A 64 -19.68 8.66 -1.52
CA ILE A 64 -20.18 8.32 -2.85
C ILE A 64 -20.53 6.83 -2.85
N PRO A 65 -21.74 6.45 -3.32
CA PRO A 65 -22.16 5.05 -3.31
C PRO A 65 -21.23 4.14 -4.09
N LYS A 66 -21.03 2.92 -3.61
CA LYS A 66 -20.15 1.94 -4.28
C LYS A 66 -20.64 1.57 -5.69
N GLU A 67 -21.91 1.78 -5.98
CA GLU A 67 -22.51 1.58 -7.30
C GLU A 67 -21.95 2.59 -8.31
N GLN A 68 -21.49 3.75 -7.85
CA GLN A 68 -20.81 4.76 -8.66
C GLN A 68 -19.30 4.58 -8.53
N ARG A 69 -18.84 3.38 -8.84
CA ARG A 69 -17.48 2.92 -8.59
C ARG A 69 -16.39 3.83 -9.18
N GLU A 70 -16.55 4.19 -10.46
CA GLU A 70 -15.55 5.04 -11.13
C GLU A 70 -15.48 6.42 -10.55
N GLU A 71 -16.62 7.04 -10.29
CA GLU A 71 -16.69 8.38 -9.71
C GLU A 71 -16.04 8.40 -8.32
N LYS A 72 -16.39 7.41 -7.50
CA LYS A 72 -15.81 7.28 -6.16
C LYS A 72 -14.30 7.06 -6.21
N TYR A 73 -13.84 6.17 -7.08
CA TYR A 73 -12.43 5.90 -7.28
C TYR A 73 -11.65 7.17 -7.66
N ARG A 74 -12.17 7.92 -8.62
CA ARG A 74 -11.53 9.16 -9.05
C ARG A 74 -11.48 10.20 -7.94
N ALA A 75 -12.57 10.36 -7.21
CA ALA A 75 -12.65 11.34 -6.14
C ALA A 75 -11.69 11.03 -5.00
N VAL A 76 -11.67 9.78 -4.52
CA VAL A 76 -10.80 9.38 -3.42
C VAL A 76 -9.34 9.37 -3.87
N ARG A 77 -9.06 8.86 -5.05
CA ARG A 77 -7.70 8.85 -5.59
C ARG A 77 -7.14 10.25 -5.75
N ALA A 78 -7.98 11.23 -6.12
CA ALA A 78 -7.53 12.61 -6.22
C ALA A 78 -6.99 13.14 -4.90
N PHE A 79 -7.60 12.77 -3.77
CA PHE A 79 -7.07 13.11 -2.44
C PHE A 79 -5.76 12.38 -2.18
N TYR A 80 -5.66 11.11 -2.53
CA TYR A 80 -4.43 10.35 -2.37
C TYR A 80 -3.27 11.01 -3.13
N ASP A 81 -3.53 11.40 -4.37
CA ASP A 81 -2.50 12.04 -5.20
C ASP A 81 -2.12 13.42 -4.65
N ALA A 82 -3.10 14.20 -4.21
CA ALA A 82 -2.85 15.53 -3.65
C ALA A 82 -2.04 15.47 -2.35
N TYR A 83 -2.21 14.41 -1.57
CA TYR A 83 -1.51 14.24 -0.28
C TYR A 83 -0.19 13.50 -0.42
N GLY A 84 0.20 13.10 -1.62
CA GLY A 84 1.44 12.36 -1.84
C GLY A 84 1.41 10.96 -1.27
N ILE A 85 0.23 10.34 -1.15
CA ILE A 85 0.08 9.00 -0.59
C ILE A 85 0.89 7.95 -1.36
N PRO A 86 0.93 7.96 -2.73
CA PRO A 86 1.74 6.98 -3.45
C PRO A 86 3.20 6.96 -3.02
N GLU A 87 3.81 8.14 -2.86
CA GLU A 87 5.20 8.25 -2.44
C GLU A 87 5.37 7.82 -0.98
N LEU A 88 4.42 8.16 -0.12
CA LEU A 88 4.48 7.79 1.29
C LEU A 88 4.39 6.28 1.48
N ILE A 89 3.50 5.59 0.77
CA ILE A 89 3.38 4.14 0.90
C ILE A 89 4.59 3.42 0.30
N ARG A 90 5.15 3.92 -0.80
CA ARG A 90 6.37 3.36 -1.37
C ARG A 90 7.53 3.42 -0.37
N LYS A 91 7.66 4.55 0.31
CA LYS A 91 8.68 4.73 1.33
C LYS A 91 8.47 3.75 2.49
N GLU A 92 7.23 3.60 2.93
CA GLU A 92 6.89 2.67 4.01
C GLU A 92 7.22 1.23 3.61
N ILE A 93 6.86 0.80 2.40
CA ILE A 93 7.19 -0.53 1.89
C ILE A 93 8.71 -0.73 1.87
N GLN A 94 9.46 0.27 1.39
CA GLN A 94 10.91 0.19 1.33
C GLN A 94 11.53 0.07 2.72
N GLU A 95 11.05 0.85 3.68
CA GLU A 95 11.54 0.79 5.07
C GLU A 95 11.29 -0.58 5.69
N GLN A 96 10.10 -1.15 5.50
CA GLN A 96 9.78 -2.48 6.01
C GLN A 96 10.62 -3.55 5.34
N SER A 97 10.85 -3.44 4.03
CA SER A 97 11.70 -4.37 3.28
C SER A 97 13.16 -4.29 3.75
N ASP A 98 13.69 -3.09 3.93
CA ASP A 98 15.07 -2.89 4.40
C ASP A 98 15.27 -3.47 5.79
N TRP A 99 14.31 -3.26 6.68
CA TRP A 99 14.35 -3.82 8.02
C TRP A 99 14.38 -5.34 8.00
N ALA A 100 13.54 -5.95 7.16
CA ALA A 100 13.50 -7.41 7.00
C ALA A 100 14.81 -7.95 6.43
N LEU A 101 15.39 -7.27 5.44
CA LEU A 101 16.68 -7.64 4.86
C LEU A 101 17.80 -7.55 5.88
N ASP A 102 17.80 -6.53 6.72
CA ASP A 102 18.80 -6.38 7.78
C ASP A 102 18.73 -7.55 8.78
N LEU A 103 17.51 -7.94 9.19
CA LEU A 103 17.33 -9.09 10.06
C LEU A 103 17.82 -10.39 9.43
N LEU A 104 17.49 -10.60 8.14
CA LEU A 104 17.94 -11.78 7.41
C LEU A 104 19.46 -11.84 7.31
N SER A 105 20.10 -10.69 7.11
CA SER A 105 21.56 -10.59 7.09
C SER A 105 22.17 -11.09 8.39
N ARG A 106 21.55 -10.78 9.52
CA ARG A 106 22.01 -11.24 10.84
C ARG A 106 21.79 -12.74 11.06
N MET A 107 20.81 -13.32 10.38
CA MET A 107 20.44 -14.73 10.52
C MET A 107 21.12 -15.62 9.49
N SER A 108 21.76 -15.07 8.48
CA SER A 108 22.28 -15.82 7.33
C SER A 108 23.31 -16.88 7.67
N ASN A 109 24.07 -16.69 8.75
CA ASN A 109 25.08 -17.67 9.19
C ASN A 109 24.46 -18.97 9.71
N SER A 110 23.24 -18.88 10.25
CA SER A 110 22.53 -20.05 10.80
C SER A 110 21.67 -20.76 9.75
N TYR A 111 21.13 -20.03 8.79
CA TYR A 111 20.18 -20.55 7.79
C TYR A 111 20.45 -19.95 6.42
N PRO A 112 21.61 -20.24 5.78
CA PRO A 112 22.00 -19.53 4.58
C PRO A 112 21.05 -19.73 3.38
N GLU A 113 20.56 -20.93 3.15
CA GLU A 113 19.66 -21.21 2.03
C GLU A 113 18.30 -20.56 2.21
N ALA A 114 17.71 -20.72 3.40
CA ALA A 114 16.40 -20.12 3.70
C ALA A 114 16.48 -18.60 3.66
N SER A 115 17.56 -18.02 4.20
CA SER A 115 17.80 -16.58 4.19
C SER A 115 17.91 -16.06 2.76
N GLN A 116 18.61 -16.78 1.88
CA GLN A 116 18.77 -16.34 0.49
C GLN A 116 17.42 -16.34 -0.24
N ARG A 117 16.61 -17.35 -0.04
CA ARG A 117 15.26 -17.38 -0.64
C ARG A 117 14.39 -16.21 -0.20
N LEU A 118 14.45 -15.88 1.09
CA LEU A 118 13.69 -14.75 1.63
C LEU A 118 14.23 -13.41 1.11
N VAL A 119 15.55 -13.27 1.00
CA VAL A 119 16.18 -12.08 0.42
C VAL A 119 15.70 -11.89 -1.01
N ASP A 120 15.73 -12.93 -1.82
CA ASP A 120 15.30 -12.87 -3.22
C ASP A 120 13.82 -12.45 -3.30
N LEU A 121 12.97 -13.02 -2.46
CA LEU A 121 11.54 -12.70 -2.42
C LEU A 121 11.30 -11.24 -2.05
N ILE A 122 11.98 -10.75 -1.01
CA ILE A 122 11.82 -9.38 -0.53
C ILE A 122 12.32 -8.38 -1.59
N GLN A 123 13.46 -8.66 -2.22
CA GLN A 123 14.00 -7.79 -3.28
C GLN A 123 13.05 -7.73 -4.47
N LYS A 124 12.48 -8.87 -4.85
CA LYS A 124 11.53 -8.94 -5.94
C LYS A 124 10.28 -8.14 -5.64
N MET A 125 9.78 -8.22 -4.40
CA MET A 125 8.63 -7.44 -3.95
C MET A 125 8.92 -5.94 -4.01
N ALA A 126 10.06 -5.51 -3.48
CA ALA A 126 10.44 -4.10 -3.41
C ALA A 126 10.65 -3.49 -4.80
N MET A 127 10.97 -4.31 -5.81
CA MET A 127 11.21 -3.87 -7.18
C MET A 127 9.97 -3.93 -8.07
N ARG A 128 8.83 -4.41 -7.57
CA ARG A 128 7.59 -4.48 -8.35
C ARG A 128 6.97 -3.09 -8.47
N ASP A 129 6.79 -2.64 -9.67
CA ASP A 129 5.96 -1.49 -10.09
C ASP A 129 5.70 -0.38 -9.04
N LEU A 130 6.70 -0.09 -8.24
CA LEU A 130 6.64 1.04 -7.33
C LEU A 130 7.38 2.27 -7.91
#